data_bc67ef97ec50d81315ce83f285c0f158
#
_entry.id   bc67ef97ec50d81315ce83f285c0f158
#
_cell.length_a   1.000
_cell.length_b   1.000
_cell.length_c   1.000
_cell.angle_alpha   90.00
_cell.angle_beta   90.00
_cell.angle_gamma   90.00
#
_symmetry.space_group_name_H-M   'P 1'
#
loop_
_entity.id
_entity.type
_entity.pdbx_description
1 polymer ?
#
loop_
_entity_poly.entity_id
_entity_poly.type
_entity_poly.pdbx_seq_one_letter_code
_entity_poly.pdbx_strand_id
1 'polypeptide(L)'
;SGNTHRVYTGLVIFDTSGDKLYKTFEVTSVKFRKLSYREIEFYVSTGSPMDKAGSYGIQDDFGSTFVEKINGDYFNVVGLPVFKLYNALTHFIKLIN
;
A
#
# COMPACT_ATOMS: atom_id res chain seq x y z
N SER A 1 16.70 4.31 -0.55
CA SER A 1 17.63 3.18 -0.43
C SER A 1 17.99 2.98 1.03
N GLY A 2 17.79 1.76 1.54
CA GLY A 2 18.11 1.43 2.93
C GLY A 2 17.15 2.01 3.96
N ASN A 3 16.12 2.73 3.54
CA ASN A 3 15.16 3.38 4.43
C ASN A 3 13.86 2.59 4.52
N THR A 4 13.10 2.89 5.57
CA THR A 4 11.76 2.33 5.75
C THR A 4 10.74 3.40 5.38
N HIS A 5 9.80 3.02 4.53
CA HIS A 5 8.67 3.87 4.14
C HIS A 5 7.39 3.31 4.72
N ARG A 6 6.44 4.18 5.01
CA ARG A 6 5.12 3.77 5.45
C ARG A 6 4.10 4.08 4.38
N VAL A 7 3.24 3.11 4.11
CA VAL A 7 2.14 3.26 3.16
C VAL A 7 0.85 3.37 3.96
N TYR A 8 0.17 4.50 3.80
CA TYR A 8 -1.09 4.79 4.49
C TYR A 8 -2.23 4.72 3.49
N THR A 9 -3.30 4.03 3.85
CA THR A 9 -4.51 4.04 3.04
C THR A 9 -5.70 4.29 3.95
N GLY A 10 -6.45 5.34 3.64
CA GLY A 10 -7.70 5.65 4.33
C GLY A 10 -8.87 4.94 3.67
N LEU A 11 -9.81 4.46 4.47
CA LEU A 11 -11.04 3.83 4.01
C LEU A 11 -12.21 4.56 4.64
N VAL A 12 -13.20 4.89 3.81
CA VAL A 12 -14.46 5.50 4.26
C VAL A 12 -15.61 4.67 3.71
N ILE A 13 -16.48 4.23 4.60
CA ILE A 13 -17.67 3.48 4.23
C ILE A 13 -18.87 4.27 4.72
N PHE A 14 -19.83 4.48 3.87
CA PHE A 14 -21.03 5.21 4.24
C PHE A 14 -22.29 4.57 3.63
N ASP A 15 -23.40 4.76 4.31
CA ASP A 15 -24.70 4.28 3.86
C ASP A 15 -25.38 5.39 3.04
N THR A 16 -25.65 5.10 1.77
CA THR A 16 -26.26 6.10 0.88
C THR A 16 -27.70 6.45 1.23
N SER A 17 -28.37 5.57 1.97
CA SER A 17 -29.77 5.78 2.39
C SER A 17 -29.89 6.35 3.79
N GLY A 18 -28.79 6.46 4.50
CA GLY A 18 -28.77 6.92 5.88
C GLY A 18 -27.62 7.88 6.16
N ASP A 19 -27.40 8.12 7.42
CA ASP A 19 -26.39 9.04 7.92
C ASP A 19 -25.24 8.33 8.62
N LYS A 20 -25.14 7.01 8.47
CA LYS A 20 -24.08 6.23 9.08
C LYS A 20 -22.81 6.32 8.26
N LEU A 21 -21.67 6.44 8.96
CA LEU A 21 -20.37 6.55 8.33
C LEU A 21 -19.33 5.86 9.20
N TYR A 22 -18.39 5.16 8.55
CA TYR A 22 -17.29 4.49 9.23
C TYR A 22 -15.99 4.82 8.54
N LYS A 23 -15.02 5.28 9.32
CA LYS A 23 -13.69 5.62 8.82
C LYS A 23 -12.66 4.75 9.49
N THR A 24 -11.68 4.30 8.71
CA THR A 24 -10.54 3.57 9.24
C THR A 24 -9.35 3.79 8.31
N PHE A 25 -8.20 3.25 8.69
CA PHE A 25 -7.02 3.35 7.85
C PHE A 25 -6.12 2.15 8.09
N GLU A 26 -5.22 1.92 7.14
CA GLU A 26 -4.19 0.89 7.25
C GLU A 26 -2.83 1.51 7.05
N VAL A 27 -1.84 1.01 7.78
CA VAL A 27 -0.45 1.43 7.67
C VAL A 27 0.41 0.20 7.49
N THR A 28 1.27 0.21 6.48
CA THR A 28 2.21 -0.88 6.24
C THR A 28 3.59 -0.29 6.06
N SER A 29 4.57 -0.85 6.75
CA SER A 29 5.97 -0.43 6.62
C SER A 29 6.67 -1.27 5.59
N VAL A 30 7.39 -0.61 4.67
CA VAL A 30 8.17 -1.25 3.62
C VAL A 30 9.61 -0.84 3.81
N LYS A 31 10.48 -1.82 4.08
CA LYS A 31 11.90 -1.57 4.21
C LYS A 31 12.60 -1.94 2.91
N PHE A 32 13.33 -0.98 2.35
CA PHE A 32 14.14 -1.21 1.18
C PHE A 32 15.52 -1.71 1.59
N ARG A 33 16.05 -2.66 0.82
CA ARG A 33 17.44 -3.01 0.96
C ARG A 33 18.33 -1.87 0.46
N LYS A 34 19.57 -1.90 0.85
CA LYS A 34 20.52 -0.91 0.35
C LYS A 34 20.77 -1.16 -1.14
N LEU A 35 20.53 -0.13 -1.96
CA LEU A 35 20.68 -0.22 -3.41
C LEU A 35 21.98 0.44 -3.85
N SER A 36 22.62 -0.13 -4.89
CA SER A 36 23.75 0.52 -5.52
C SER A 36 23.27 1.65 -6.41
N TYR A 37 24.16 2.60 -6.68
CA TYR A 37 23.85 3.70 -7.59
C TYR A 37 23.47 3.17 -8.99
N ARG A 38 24.15 2.13 -9.45
CA ARG A 38 23.85 1.52 -10.75
C ARG A 38 22.45 0.91 -10.81
N GLU A 39 22.02 0.28 -9.72
CA GLU A 39 20.67 -0.29 -9.65
C GLU A 39 19.63 0.80 -9.72
N ILE A 40 19.85 1.91 -9.01
CA ILE A 40 18.93 3.04 -9.01
C ILE A 40 18.84 3.65 -10.40
N GLU A 41 20.00 3.89 -11.03
CA GLU A 41 20.03 4.43 -12.41
C GLU A 41 19.29 3.54 -13.39
N PHE A 42 19.56 2.25 -13.31
CA PHE A 42 18.91 1.29 -14.22
C PHE A 42 17.40 1.33 -14.06
N TYR A 43 16.92 1.31 -12.82
CA TYR A 43 15.49 1.31 -12.55
C TYR A 43 14.82 2.59 -13.04
N VAL A 44 15.44 3.73 -12.80
CA VAL A 44 14.91 5.02 -13.28
C VAL A 44 14.91 5.08 -14.80
N SER A 45 15.95 4.54 -15.46
CA SER A 45 16.04 4.55 -16.91
C SER A 45 14.96 3.71 -17.60
N THR A 46 14.39 2.73 -16.91
CA THR A 46 13.29 1.93 -17.46
C THR A 46 11.96 2.67 -17.49
N GLY A 47 11.87 3.80 -16.79
CA GLY A 47 10.63 4.56 -16.70
C GLY A 47 9.61 4.00 -15.72
N SER A 48 9.88 2.85 -15.12
CA SER A 48 8.95 2.20 -14.19
C SER A 48 8.50 3.09 -13.04
N PRO A 49 9.39 3.85 -12.37
CA PRO A 49 8.98 4.69 -11.24
C PRO A 49 7.95 5.75 -11.60
N MET A 50 7.89 6.16 -12.86
CA MET A 50 6.97 7.21 -13.31
C MET A 50 5.53 6.72 -13.38
N ASP A 51 5.34 5.41 -13.48
CA ASP A 51 4.03 4.79 -13.61
C ASP A 51 3.52 4.23 -12.28
N LYS A 52 4.31 4.33 -11.20
CA LYS A 52 4.00 3.69 -9.93
C LYS A 52 3.87 4.70 -8.81
N ALA A 53 2.90 4.48 -7.93
CA ALA A 53 2.77 5.24 -6.70
C ALA A 53 4.00 5.01 -5.84
N GLY A 54 4.51 6.09 -5.20
CA GLY A 54 5.67 6.00 -4.35
C GLY A 54 6.99 5.83 -5.11
N SER A 55 6.96 5.98 -6.42
CA SER A 55 8.12 5.87 -7.31
C SER A 55 8.80 4.51 -7.26
N TYR A 56 8.04 3.47 -6.93
CA TYR A 56 8.54 2.10 -7.02
C TYR A 56 7.38 1.15 -7.32
N GLY A 57 7.68 0.04 -7.97
CA GLY A 57 6.70 -0.99 -8.28
C GLY A 57 7.04 -2.27 -7.53
N ILE A 58 6.36 -2.50 -6.40
CA ILE A 58 6.60 -3.69 -5.59
C ILE A 58 6.29 -4.98 -6.36
N GLN A 59 5.43 -4.88 -7.39
CA GLN A 59 5.05 -6.00 -8.22
C GLN A 59 5.90 -6.14 -9.48
N ASP A 60 6.76 -5.16 -9.78
CA ASP A 60 7.66 -5.24 -10.92
C ASP A 60 8.73 -6.30 -10.68
N ASP A 61 9.14 -6.99 -11.74
CA ASP A 61 10.18 -8.00 -11.65
C ASP A 61 11.46 -7.46 -11.03
N PHE A 62 11.89 -6.28 -11.45
CA PHE A 62 13.10 -5.67 -10.92
C PHE A 62 12.84 -4.92 -9.62
N GLY A 63 11.73 -4.17 -9.56
CA GLY A 63 11.36 -3.40 -8.36
C GLY A 63 11.13 -4.27 -7.14
N SER A 64 10.60 -5.48 -7.32
CA SER A 64 10.35 -6.39 -6.20
C SER A 64 11.65 -6.79 -5.49
N THR A 65 12.79 -6.75 -6.18
CA THR A 65 14.08 -7.08 -5.58
C THR A 65 14.59 -6.01 -4.62
N PHE A 66 13.99 -4.82 -4.62
CA PHE A 66 14.39 -3.70 -3.78
C PHE A 66 13.85 -3.83 -2.35
N VAL A 67 12.77 -4.57 -2.17
CA VAL A 67 12.10 -4.67 -0.88
C VAL A 67 12.75 -5.77 -0.05
N GLU A 68 13.25 -5.38 1.12
CA GLU A 68 13.85 -6.34 2.05
C GLU A 68 12.79 -6.96 2.95
N LYS A 69 11.83 -6.14 3.40
CA LYS A 69 10.85 -6.59 4.39
C LYS A 69 9.59 -5.74 4.32
N ILE A 70 8.46 -6.38 4.53
CA ILE A 70 7.17 -5.72 4.68
C ILE A 70 6.64 -6.06 6.07
N ASN A 71 6.24 -5.04 6.83
CA ASN A 71 5.60 -5.21 8.12
C ASN A 71 4.19 -4.65 8.03
N GLY A 72 3.20 -5.53 7.94
CA GLY A 72 1.81 -5.18 7.77
C GLY A 72 1.20 -5.88 6.55
N ASP A 73 0.19 -5.25 5.98
CA ASP A 73 -0.59 -5.80 4.88
C ASP A 73 0.09 -5.55 3.55
N TYR A 74 0.51 -6.61 2.87
CA TYR A 74 1.10 -6.53 1.54
C TYR A 74 0.15 -5.88 0.54
N PHE A 75 -1.15 -6.23 0.59
CA PHE A 75 -2.13 -5.69 -0.35
C PHE A 75 -2.32 -4.18 -0.18
N ASN A 76 -2.10 -3.68 1.04
CA ASN A 76 -2.10 -2.24 1.28
C ASN A 76 -1.00 -1.55 0.48
N VAL A 77 0.18 -2.16 0.39
CA VAL A 77 1.29 -1.61 -0.38
C VAL A 77 0.99 -1.63 -1.87
N VAL A 78 0.31 -2.67 -2.34
CA VAL A 78 -0.07 -2.81 -3.75
C VAL A 78 -1.15 -1.79 -4.13
N GLY A 79 -2.02 -1.42 -3.20
CA GLY A 79 -3.01 -0.38 -3.47
C GLY A 79 -4.28 -0.42 -2.65
N LEU A 80 -4.69 -1.59 -2.14
CA LEU A 80 -5.94 -1.70 -1.39
C LEU A 80 -5.79 -2.70 -0.24
N PRO A 81 -5.96 -2.26 1.02
CA PRO A 81 -5.87 -3.17 2.17
C PRO A 81 -7.14 -4.05 2.27
N VAL A 82 -7.14 -5.15 1.53
CA VAL A 82 -8.33 -6.00 1.35
C VAL A 82 -8.83 -6.57 2.66
N PHE A 83 -7.92 -7.00 3.54
CA PHE A 83 -8.33 -7.57 4.83
C PHE A 83 -9.04 -6.53 5.70
N LYS A 84 -8.44 -5.34 5.81
CA LYS A 84 -9.03 -4.24 6.57
C LYS A 84 -10.38 -3.84 5.99
N LEU A 85 -10.47 -3.79 4.66
CA LEU A 85 -11.71 -3.43 3.98
C LEU A 85 -12.81 -4.45 4.28
N TYR A 86 -12.50 -5.74 4.20
CA TYR A 86 -13.47 -6.78 4.48
C TYR A 86 -14.00 -6.68 5.92
N ASN A 87 -13.09 -6.51 6.88
CA ASN A 87 -13.49 -6.36 8.28
C ASN A 87 -14.30 -5.10 8.52
N ALA A 88 -13.93 -4.00 7.85
CA ALA A 88 -14.66 -2.74 7.97
C ALA A 88 -16.08 -2.89 7.43
N LEU A 89 -16.24 -3.55 6.29
CA LEU A 89 -17.54 -3.77 5.68
C LEU A 89 -18.43 -4.64 6.57
N THR A 90 -17.91 -5.75 7.10
CA THR A 90 -18.69 -6.61 7.98
C THR A 90 -19.10 -5.90 9.25
N HIS A 91 -18.20 -5.09 9.82
CA HIS A 91 -18.50 -4.28 10.99
C HIS A 91 -19.61 -3.26 10.69
N PHE A 92 -19.49 -2.57 9.56
CA PHE A 92 -20.44 -1.55 9.15
C PHE A 92 -21.84 -2.13 8.91
N ILE A 93 -21.90 -3.31 8.25
CA ILE A 93 -23.15 -4.00 8.00
C ILE A 93 -23.87 -4.33 9.32
N LYS A 94 -23.12 -4.75 10.34
CA LYS A 94 -23.68 -5.00 11.66
C LYS A 94 -24.20 -3.74 12.33
N LEU A 95 -23.57 -2.60 12.08
CA LEU A 95 -24.00 -1.33 12.67
C LEU A 95 -25.32 -0.82 12.09
N ILE A 96 -25.57 -1.09 10.80
CA ILE A 96 -26.77 -0.56 10.12
C ILE A 96 -27.92 -1.55 10.12
N ASN A 97 -27.71 -2.80 10.50
CA ASN A 97 -28.75 -3.81 10.64
C ASN A 97 -29.15 -3.93 12.13
#